data_bb9683a9cb6280df312caccabc8efe18
#
_entry.id   bb9683a9cb6280df312caccabc8efe18
#
_cell.length_a   1.000
_cell.length_b   1.000
_cell.length_c   1.000
_cell.angle_alpha   90.00
_cell.angle_beta   90.00
_cell.angle_gamma   90.00
#
_symmetry.space_group_name_H-M   'P 1'
#
loop_
_entity.id
_entity.type
_entity.pdbx_description
1 polymer ?
#
loop_
_entity_poly.entity_id
_entity_poly.type
_entity_poly.pdbx_seq_one_letter_code
_entity_poly.pdbx_strand_id
1 'polypeptide(L)'
;MKVLCLGGSGGMGRYATRAIADFEELEAITIADLNKDAAEEFAKSFDAKVQGIGLDVTDTKNLAEALKEHDLVLNTTGPFFMFGVPILKAAIENNCHYMDICDDWEPTEEMLKLDSHAKDVGISAIIGLGASPGITNLMGLVAMEELDSVDTVITGWDLSSVNPAEESSQTGTNAAMIHGIQQMTGKVKIFEDGQLSMVQSLKELKINYPGKGIYKANIFGHPEAISFPYHFPKIKNSFNVAHGSKKIDIFIIKIILWLSEKNIISQDKAANIFHWLETQTNRPSFSSKKAGLPAIYGLAHGIKNGSAASVGVTFSANNLEKEVSMGEATGHPLALGLKLFLQGKINKSGVFAPEGGVIDTEDFFKAYAELEGLEEGLDISRSWEI
;
A
#
# COMPACT_ATOMS: atom_id res chain seq x y z
N MET A 1 -7.12 -14.17 20.27
CA MET A 1 -5.85 -13.57 19.84
C MET A 1 -5.77 -12.13 20.35
N LYS A 2 -4.59 -11.67 20.77
CA LYS A 2 -4.34 -10.28 21.20
C LYS A 2 -3.58 -9.54 20.11
N VAL A 3 -4.08 -8.38 19.70
CA VAL A 3 -3.50 -7.58 18.60
C VAL A 3 -3.02 -6.23 19.09
N LEU A 4 -1.80 -5.84 18.72
CA LEU A 4 -1.22 -4.53 18.96
C LEU A 4 -1.34 -3.67 17.70
N CYS A 5 -2.06 -2.56 17.76
CA CYS A 5 -2.20 -1.61 16.66
C CYS A 5 -1.24 -0.43 16.88
N LEU A 6 -0.02 -0.49 16.33
CA LEU A 6 0.94 0.62 16.38
C LEU A 6 0.53 1.73 15.40
N GLY A 7 0.44 2.96 15.90
CA GLY A 7 -0.13 4.08 15.15
C GLY A 7 -1.64 3.96 14.94
N GLY A 8 -2.31 3.11 15.74
CA GLY A 8 -3.71 2.73 15.55
C GLY A 8 -4.73 3.87 15.74
N SER A 9 -4.34 5.01 16.31
CA SER A 9 -5.17 6.23 16.40
C SER A 9 -4.87 7.24 15.29
N GLY A 10 -3.87 6.98 14.45
CA GLY A 10 -3.46 7.82 13.33
C GLY A 10 -4.36 7.69 12.09
N GLY A 11 -4.08 8.48 11.05
CA GLY A 11 -4.92 8.59 9.86
C GLY A 11 -5.30 7.28 9.19
N MET A 12 -4.35 6.35 8.97
CA MET A 12 -4.62 5.03 8.37
C MET A 12 -4.98 3.98 9.42
N GLY A 13 -4.29 4.03 10.59
CA GLY A 13 -4.44 3.04 11.66
C GLY A 13 -5.84 2.97 12.23
N ARG A 14 -6.56 4.11 12.33
CA ARG A 14 -7.91 4.10 12.88
C ARG A 14 -8.92 3.40 11.98
N TYR A 15 -8.73 3.38 10.67
CA TYR A 15 -9.59 2.61 9.75
C TYR A 15 -9.33 1.10 9.91
N ALA A 16 -8.07 0.69 10.00
CA ALA A 16 -7.74 -0.70 10.31
C ALA A 16 -8.29 -1.11 11.68
N THR A 17 -8.11 -0.28 12.71
CA THR A 17 -8.60 -0.56 14.06
C THR A 17 -10.13 -0.67 14.13
N ARG A 18 -10.85 0.23 13.45
CA ARG A 18 -12.33 0.15 13.36
C ARG A 18 -12.77 -1.14 12.67
N ALA A 19 -12.13 -1.51 11.56
CA ALA A 19 -12.50 -2.71 10.81
C ALA A 19 -12.29 -4.00 11.61
N ILE A 20 -11.28 -4.08 12.48
CA ILE A 20 -11.01 -5.28 13.29
C ILE A 20 -11.75 -5.29 14.63
N ALA A 21 -12.32 -4.16 15.06
CA ALA A 21 -12.96 -4.07 16.38
C ALA A 21 -14.09 -5.08 16.57
N ASP A 22 -14.80 -5.43 15.51
CA ASP A 22 -15.92 -6.37 15.54
C ASP A 22 -15.52 -7.84 15.32
N PHE A 23 -14.21 -8.15 15.12
CA PHE A 23 -13.77 -9.53 14.95
C PHE A 23 -13.92 -10.32 16.25
N GLU A 24 -14.76 -11.34 16.23
CA GLU A 24 -15.07 -12.15 17.41
C GLU A 24 -13.87 -12.97 17.91
N GLU A 25 -12.93 -13.32 17.01
CA GLU A 25 -11.74 -14.09 17.32
C GLU A 25 -10.70 -13.29 18.12
N LEU A 26 -10.87 -11.97 18.22
CA LEU A 26 -9.97 -11.10 18.97
C LEU A 26 -10.40 -11.00 20.44
N GLU A 27 -9.50 -11.45 21.32
CA GLU A 27 -9.62 -11.35 22.77
C GLU A 27 -9.38 -9.91 23.25
N ALA A 28 -8.35 -9.26 22.69
CA ALA A 28 -7.97 -7.89 23.04
C ALA A 28 -7.34 -7.16 21.85
N ILE A 29 -7.59 -5.86 21.81
CA ILE A 29 -6.98 -4.93 20.85
C ILE A 29 -6.34 -3.79 21.64
N THR A 30 -5.05 -3.58 21.48
CA THR A 30 -4.32 -2.48 22.09
C THR A 30 -3.94 -1.45 21.03
N ILE A 31 -4.54 -0.28 21.12
CA ILE A 31 -4.18 0.90 20.32
C ILE A 31 -2.97 1.54 20.96
N ALA A 32 -1.83 1.52 20.29
CA ALA A 32 -0.60 2.13 20.79
C ALA A 32 -0.20 3.31 19.89
N ASP A 33 0.00 4.46 20.49
CA ASP A 33 0.39 5.68 19.78
C ASP A 33 1.38 6.49 20.63
N LEU A 34 2.21 7.31 19.97
CA LEU A 34 3.08 8.26 20.68
C LEU A 34 2.22 9.26 21.51
N ASN A 35 1.07 9.66 20.94
CA ASN A 35 0.08 10.48 21.63
C ASN A 35 -0.88 9.58 22.43
N LYS A 36 -0.53 9.35 23.71
CA LYS A 36 -1.33 8.55 24.65
C LYS A 36 -2.79 8.99 24.72
N ASP A 37 -3.03 10.30 24.85
CA ASP A 37 -4.38 10.84 25.01
C ASP A 37 -5.25 10.55 23.77
N ALA A 38 -4.67 10.64 22.57
CA ALA A 38 -5.36 10.29 21.33
C ALA A 38 -5.69 8.79 21.25
N ALA A 39 -4.78 7.92 21.68
CA ALA A 39 -5.02 6.48 21.73
C ALA A 39 -6.12 6.12 22.74
N GLU A 40 -6.07 6.67 23.95
CA GLU A 40 -7.07 6.44 24.98
C GLU A 40 -8.45 7.00 24.59
N GLU A 41 -8.50 8.19 24.00
CA GLU A 41 -9.76 8.78 23.55
C GLU A 41 -10.39 7.97 22.42
N PHE A 42 -9.58 7.53 21.45
CA PHE A 42 -10.07 6.70 20.34
C PHE A 42 -10.57 5.34 20.85
N ALA A 43 -9.87 4.73 21.82
CA ALA A 43 -10.27 3.46 22.42
C ALA A 43 -11.65 3.53 23.09
N LYS A 44 -12.06 4.68 23.64
CA LYS A 44 -13.39 4.85 24.27
C LYS A 44 -14.57 4.70 23.30
N SER A 45 -14.32 4.80 21.98
CA SER A 45 -15.35 4.60 20.97
C SER A 45 -15.68 3.13 20.69
N PHE A 46 -15.02 2.20 21.39
CA PHE A 46 -15.16 0.76 21.22
C PHE A 46 -15.55 0.06 22.52
N ASP A 47 -15.81 -1.24 22.44
CA ASP A 47 -16.10 -2.10 23.59
C ASP A 47 -14.86 -2.31 24.49
N ALA A 48 -15.08 -2.93 25.64
CA ALA A 48 -14.07 -3.15 26.69
C ALA A 48 -12.85 -4.00 26.25
N LYS A 49 -12.92 -4.70 25.10
CA LYS A 49 -11.76 -5.43 24.56
C LYS A 49 -10.72 -4.52 23.90
N VAL A 50 -11.04 -3.24 23.67
CA VAL A 50 -10.14 -2.26 23.07
C VAL A 50 -9.62 -1.31 24.13
N GLN A 51 -8.31 -1.18 24.22
CA GLN A 51 -7.64 -0.23 25.12
C GLN A 51 -6.65 0.65 24.38
N GLY A 52 -6.40 1.86 24.91
CA GLY A 52 -5.40 2.79 24.39
C GLY A 52 -4.20 2.89 25.30
N ILE A 53 -2.99 2.94 24.76
CA ILE A 53 -1.75 3.15 25.50
C ILE A 53 -0.84 4.16 24.79
N GLY A 54 0.00 4.86 25.56
CA GLY A 54 1.12 5.64 25.03
C GLY A 54 2.31 4.74 24.80
N LEU A 55 2.86 4.74 23.57
CA LEU A 55 4.05 3.96 23.25
C LEU A 55 4.93 4.70 22.23
N ASP A 56 6.16 4.99 22.63
CA ASP A 56 7.20 5.45 21.73
C ASP A 56 7.91 4.22 21.14
N VAL A 57 7.76 3.99 19.83
CA VAL A 57 8.39 2.85 19.14
C VAL A 57 9.92 2.94 19.09
N THR A 58 10.52 4.09 19.42
CA THR A 58 11.97 4.26 19.55
C THR A 58 12.50 3.78 20.90
N ASP A 59 11.63 3.63 21.90
CA ASP A 59 11.96 2.95 23.16
C ASP A 59 11.89 1.44 22.95
N THR A 60 13.01 0.85 22.59
CA THR A 60 13.13 -0.57 22.24
C THR A 60 12.70 -1.50 23.35
N LYS A 61 12.88 -1.09 24.63
CA LYS A 61 12.47 -1.89 25.79
C LYS A 61 10.96 -1.94 25.92
N ASN A 62 10.29 -0.78 25.90
CA ASN A 62 8.84 -0.70 26.01
C ASN A 62 8.15 -1.33 24.79
N LEU A 63 8.73 -1.16 23.58
CA LEU A 63 8.25 -1.84 22.37
C LEU A 63 8.34 -3.37 22.52
N ALA A 64 9.47 -3.91 22.98
CA ALA A 64 9.64 -5.34 23.19
C ALA A 64 8.68 -5.91 24.26
N GLU A 65 8.42 -5.17 25.35
CA GLU A 65 7.46 -5.56 26.37
C GLU A 65 6.04 -5.61 25.77
N ALA A 66 5.64 -4.59 25.00
CA ALA A 66 4.33 -4.58 24.34
C ALA A 66 4.20 -5.75 23.35
N LEU A 67 5.21 -6.01 22.51
CA LEU A 67 5.17 -7.10 21.55
C LEU A 67 5.05 -8.49 22.18
N LYS A 68 5.70 -8.71 23.34
CA LYS A 68 5.60 -9.98 24.10
C LYS A 68 4.20 -10.30 24.62
N GLU A 69 3.40 -9.28 24.86
CA GLU A 69 2.04 -9.43 25.39
C GLU A 69 0.99 -9.66 24.29
N HIS A 70 1.41 -9.57 23.01
CA HIS A 70 0.52 -9.66 21.86
C HIS A 70 0.97 -10.75 20.89
N ASP A 71 0.00 -11.35 20.22
CA ASP A 71 0.23 -12.43 19.23
C ASP A 71 0.59 -11.86 17.86
N LEU A 72 0.04 -10.68 17.52
CA LEU A 72 0.24 -10.04 16.22
C LEU A 72 0.26 -8.51 16.37
N VAL A 73 1.13 -7.86 15.61
CA VAL A 73 1.18 -6.41 15.48
C VAL A 73 0.70 -5.96 14.11
N LEU A 74 -0.25 -5.02 14.07
CA LEU A 74 -0.59 -4.21 12.90
C LEU A 74 0.17 -2.89 13.00
N ASN A 75 1.14 -2.67 12.11
CA ASN A 75 1.97 -1.48 12.15
C ASN A 75 1.55 -0.46 11.10
N THR A 76 1.04 0.68 11.56
CA THR A 76 0.73 1.85 10.72
C THR A 76 1.56 3.07 11.13
N THR A 77 2.68 2.83 11.84
CA THR A 77 3.57 3.89 12.32
C THR A 77 4.50 4.36 11.20
N GLY A 78 4.27 5.56 10.70
CA GLY A 78 5.16 6.20 9.73
C GLY A 78 6.14 7.18 10.36
N PRO A 79 7.20 7.58 9.64
CA PRO A 79 7.56 7.12 8.29
C PRO A 79 8.25 5.75 8.30
N PHE A 80 7.93 4.91 7.33
CA PHE A 80 8.41 3.53 7.30
C PHE A 80 9.91 3.40 7.07
N PHE A 81 10.55 4.34 6.36
CA PHE A 81 12.00 4.36 6.20
C PHE A 81 12.75 4.52 7.55
N MET A 82 12.08 5.00 8.61
CA MET A 82 12.64 5.07 9.96
C MET A 82 12.24 3.88 10.82
N PHE A 83 10.97 3.49 10.78
CA PHE A 83 10.38 2.61 11.79
C PHE A 83 10.06 1.20 11.28
N GLY A 84 9.87 0.98 9.97
CA GLY A 84 9.45 -0.32 9.43
C GLY A 84 10.40 -1.46 9.82
N VAL A 85 11.67 -1.35 9.45
CA VAL A 85 12.68 -2.39 9.74
C VAL A 85 12.91 -2.61 11.25
N PRO A 86 13.08 -1.57 12.09
CA PRO A 86 13.24 -1.75 13.54
C PRO A 86 12.06 -2.46 14.20
N ILE A 87 10.80 -2.10 13.84
CA ILE A 87 9.61 -2.71 14.42
C ILE A 87 9.49 -4.18 13.98
N LEU A 88 9.71 -4.50 12.69
CA LEU A 88 9.70 -5.89 12.23
C LEU A 88 10.75 -6.73 12.92
N LYS A 89 11.98 -6.23 13.10
CA LYS A 89 13.03 -6.94 13.87
C LYS A 89 12.58 -7.20 15.28
N ALA A 90 12.03 -6.21 15.97
CA ALA A 90 11.52 -6.37 17.33
C ALA A 90 10.36 -7.40 17.38
N ALA A 91 9.46 -7.44 16.39
CA ALA A 91 8.39 -8.42 16.29
C ALA A 91 8.96 -9.85 16.14
N ILE A 92 9.97 -10.06 15.25
CA ILE A 92 10.66 -11.34 15.07
C ILE A 92 11.31 -11.78 16.39
N GLU A 93 12.07 -10.90 17.06
CA GLU A 93 12.75 -11.18 18.31
C GLU A 93 11.81 -11.54 19.48
N ASN A 94 10.57 -11.10 19.40
CA ASN A 94 9.55 -11.35 20.43
C ASN A 94 8.47 -12.37 20.01
N ASN A 95 8.67 -13.09 18.89
CA ASN A 95 7.75 -14.10 18.33
C ASN A 95 6.35 -13.57 18.07
N CYS A 96 6.22 -12.30 17.69
CA CYS A 96 4.97 -11.63 17.37
C CYS A 96 4.78 -11.61 15.86
N HIS A 97 3.64 -12.07 15.34
CA HIS A 97 3.29 -11.94 13.93
C HIS A 97 3.20 -10.46 13.53
N TYR A 98 3.41 -10.15 12.26
CA TYR A 98 3.55 -8.77 11.81
C TYR A 98 2.79 -8.50 10.52
N MET A 99 2.09 -7.37 10.46
CA MET A 99 1.53 -6.85 9.21
C MET A 99 1.68 -5.33 9.20
N ASP A 100 1.99 -4.74 8.02
CA ASP A 100 2.10 -3.30 7.85
C ASP A 100 1.55 -2.80 6.50
N ILE A 101 1.57 -1.49 6.35
CA ILE A 101 1.17 -0.75 5.14
C ILE A 101 2.37 -0.02 4.51
N CYS A 102 3.58 -0.53 4.67
CA CYS A 102 4.81 0.11 4.17
C CYS A 102 4.74 0.36 2.67
N ASP A 103 4.86 1.61 2.26
CA ASP A 103 4.84 2.07 0.88
C ASP A 103 6.20 2.59 0.37
N ASP A 104 7.25 2.42 1.18
CA ASP A 104 8.62 2.76 0.84
C ASP A 104 9.40 1.57 0.31
N TRP A 105 10.08 1.71 -0.81
CA TRP A 105 10.85 0.61 -1.42
C TRP A 105 12.12 0.26 -0.64
N GLU A 106 12.82 1.25 -0.03
CA GLU A 106 14.03 1.02 0.74
C GLU A 106 13.82 0.09 1.94
N PRO A 107 12.90 0.40 2.88
CA PRO A 107 12.66 -0.48 4.01
C PRO A 107 12.04 -1.82 3.58
N THR A 108 11.23 -1.86 2.52
CA THR A 108 10.69 -3.12 2.00
C THR A 108 11.80 -4.06 1.56
N GLU A 109 12.82 -3.57 0.83
CA GLU A 109 13.98 -4.38 0.44
C GLU A 109 14.74 -4.93 1.65
N GLU A 110 14.89 -4.14 2.70
CA GLU A 110 15.56 -4.58 3.94
C GLU A 110 14.69 -5.54 4.77
N MET A 111 13.38 -5.31 4.83
CA MET A 111 12.45 -6.21 5.53
C MET A 111 12.38 -7.60 4.86
N LEU A 112 12.37 -7.68 3.53
CA LEU A 112 12.39 -8.96 2.81
C LEU A 112 13.65 -9.79 3.13
N LYS A 113 14.79 -9.18 3.45
CA LYS A 113 16.01 -9.90 3.87
C LYS A 113 15.89 -10.59 5.24
N LEU A 114 14.87 -10.24 6.03
CA LEU A 114 14.58 -10.85 7.32
C LEU A 114 13.76 -12.16 7.21
N ASP A 115 13.43 -12.59 6.00
CA ASP A 115 12.60 -13.76 5.72
C ASP A 115 13.11 -15.03 6.44
N SER A 116 14.43 -15.32 6.41
CA SER A 116 14.99 -16.47 7.10
C SER A 116 14.82 -16.38 8.62
N HIS A 117 15.03 -15.20 9.21
CA HIS A 117 14.87 -15.01 10.65
C HIS A 117 13.40 -15.19 11.10
N ALA A 118 12.46 -14.69 10.32
CA ALA A 118 11.03 -14.89 10.58
C ALA A 118 10.64 -16.38 10.48
N LYS A 119 11.20 -17.11 9.51
CA LYS A 119 11.04 -18.58 9.38
C LYS A 119 11.60 -19.34 10.56
N ASP A 120 12.77 -18.98 11.03
CA ASP A 120 13.45 -19.65 12.14
C ASP A 120 12.64 -19.59 13.44
N VAL A 121 11.91 -18.49 13.68
CA VAL A 121 11.06 -18.32 14.88
C VAL A 121 9.59 -18.64 14.62
N GLY A 122 9.20 -18.97 13.39
CA GLY A 122 7.86 -19.45 13.05
C GLY A 122 6.80 -18.35 12.89
N ILE A 123 7.17 -17.07 12.73
CA ILE A 123 6.21 -15.99 12.51
C ILE A 123 5.90 -15.77 11.03
N SER A 124 4.71 -15.27 10.77
CA SER A 124 4.31 -14.70 9.47
C SER A 124 4.43 -13.18 9.54
N ALA A 125 5.08 -12.57 8.57
CA ALA A 125 5.12 -11.14 8.39
C ALA A 125 4.65 -10.76 6.98
N ILE A 126 3.65 -9.90 6.86
CA ILE A 126 3.16 -9.36 5.58
C ILE A 126 3.44 -7.88 5.57
N ILE A 127 4.21 -7.43 4.60
CA ILE A 127 4.64 -6.04 4.48
C ILE A 127 3.98 -5.38 3.27
N GLY A 128 3.49 -4.15 3.46
CA GLY A 128 2.88 -3.37 2.39
C GLY A 128 1.46 -3.82 2.02
N LEU A 129 0.60 -4.10 3.00
CA LEU A 129 -0.78 -4.54 2.75
C LEU A 129 -1.77 -3.36 2.85
N GLY A 130 -1.67 -2.44 1.90
CA GLY A 130 -2.55 -1.27 1.74
C GLY A 130 -3.23 -1.24 0.36
N ALA A 131 -3.39 -0.04 -0.19
CA ALA A 131 -3.92 0.13 -1.55
C ALA A 131 -2.85 -0.11 -2.61
N SER A 132 -1.73 0.62 -2.52
CA SER A 132 -0.53 0.48 -3.32
C SER A 132 0.66 0.83 -2.41
N PRO A 133 1.43 -0.21 -2.02
CA PRO A 133 1.26 -1.64 -2.25
C PRO A 133 0.03 -2.23 -1.52
N GLY A 134 -0.31 -3.46 -1.91
CA GLY A 134 -1.42 -4.25 -1.34
C GLY A 134 -2.41 -4.67 -2.40
N ILE A 135 -3.52 -3.96 -2.56
CA ILE A 135 -4.55 -4.24 -3.58
C ILE A 135 -3.91 -4.31 -4.98
N THR A 136 -3.02 -3.38 -5.33
CA THR A 136 -2.33 -3.38 -6.63
C THR A 136 -1.46 -4.60 -6.85
N ASN A 137 -0.78 -5.11 -5.82
CA ASN A 137 0.00 -6.35 -5.89
C ASN A 137 -0.90 -7.54 -6.18
N LEU A 138 -2.02 -7.67 -5.46
CA LEU A 138 -2.96 -8.77 -5.64
C LEU A 138 -3.65 -8.71 -7.02
N MET A 139 -3.99 -7.52 -7.51
CA MET A 139 -4.47 -7.34 -8.89
C MET A 139 -3.40 -7.72 -9.92
N GLY A 140 -2.12 -7.35 -9.66
CA GLY A 140 -0.99 -7.76 -10.48
C GLY A 140 -0.82 -9.27 -10.52
N LEU A 141 -0.98 -9.94 -9.37
CA LEU A 141 -0.92 -11.40 -9.26
C LEU A 141 -2.04 -12.07 -10.08
N VAL A 142 -3.29 -11.60 -9.94
CA VAL A 142 -4.41 -12.09 -10.78
C VAL A 142 -4.11 -11.91 -12.27
N ALA A 143 -3.55 -10.78 -12.67
CA ALA A 143 -3.19 -10.56 -14.08
C ALA A 143 -2.09 -11.51 -14.56
N MET A 144 -1.13 -11.84 -13.70
CA MET A 144 -0.04 -12.78 -14.01
C MET A 144 -0.56 -14.22 -14.17
N GLU A 145 -1.50 -14.65 -13.34
CA GLU A 145 -2.07 -16.00 -13.33
C GLU A 145 -2.84 -16.33 -14.62
N GLU A 146 -3.33 -15.33 -15.33
CA GLU A 146 -3.99 -15.48 -16.64
C GLU A 146 -3.02 -15.85 -17.78
N LEU A 147 -1.70 -15.65 -17.62
CA LEU A 147 -0.69 -15.83 -18.62
C LEU A 147 0.10 -17.13 -18.43
N ASP A 148 0.59 -17.72 -19.53
CA ASP A 148 1.45 -18.92 -19.48
C ASP A 148 2.88 -18.56 -19.01
N SER A 149 3.34 -17.35 -19.35
CA SER A 149 4.56 -16.77 -18.81
C SER A 149 4.46 -15.25 -18.78
N VAL A 150 5.14 -14.63 -17.82
CA VAL A 150 5.10 -13.20 -17.58
C VAL A 150 6.48 -12.59 -17.79
N ASP A 151 6.56 -11.54 -18.61
CA ASP A 151 7.75 -10.74 -18.81
C ASP A 151 7.73 -9.44 -17.98
N THR A 152 6.56 -8.80 -17.87
CA THR A 152 6.42 -7.47 -17.25
C THR A 152 5.19 -7.41 -16.36
N VAL A 153 5.35 -6.83 -15.16
CA VAL A 153 4.26 -6.49 -14.26
C VAL A 153 4.27 -4.98 -14.01
N ILE A 154 3.10 -4.38 -14.08
CA ILE A 154 2.92 -2.95 -13.81
C ILE A 154 1.74 -2.79 -12.86
N THR A 155 1.97 -2.14 -11.74
CA THR A 155 0.91 -1.67 -10.86
C THR A 155 0.68 -0.19 -11.07
N GLY A 156 -0.57 0.26 -10.99
CA GLY A 156 -0.85 1.65 -11.28
C GLY A 156 -2.03 2.22 -10.52
N TRP A 157 -1.99 3.53 -10.28
CA TRP A 157 -3.02 4.25 -9.56
C TRP A 157 -3.15 5.70 -10.05
N ASP A 158 -4.34 6.28 -9.83
CA ASP A 158 -4.70 7.63 -10.29
C ASP A 158 -4.49 8.63 -9.16
N LEU A 159 -3.53 9.54 -9.33
CA LEU A 159 -3.26 10.64 -8.40
C LEU A 159 -4.48 11.53 -8.13
N SER A 160 -5.39 11.63 -9.09
CA SER A 160 -6.59 12.47 -8.96
C SER A 160 -7.74 11.79 -8.20
N SER A 161 -7.64 10.48 -7.94
CA SER A 161 -8.65 9.71 -7.20
C SER A 161 -8.36 9.61 -5.70
N VAL A 162 -7.26 10.17 -5.23
CA VAL A 162 -6.85 10.11 -3.83
C VAL A 162 -7.65 11.15 -3.02
N ASN A 163 -8.64 10.68 -2.26
CA ASN A 163 -9.35 11.51 -1.28
C ASN A 163 -8.60 11.46 0.06
N PRO A 164 -8.15 12.61 0.63
CA PRO A 164 -7.50 12.62 1.93
C PRO A 164 -8.37 11.96 3.01
N ALA A 165 -7.76 11.31 3.99
CA ALA A 165 -8.48 10.83 5.16
C ALA A 165 -9.09 12.02 5.91
N GLU A 166 -10.37 11.93 6.30
CA GLU A 166 -11.13 13.05 6.91
C GLU A 166 -10.45 13.68 8.12
N GLU A 167 -9.63 12.94 8.84
CA GLU A 167 -9.00 13.35 10.11
C GLU A 167 -7.58 13.90 9.96
N SER A 168 -6.98 13.84 8.78
CA SER A 168 -5.68 14.47 8.52
C SER A 168 -5.74 16.00 8.51
N SER A 169 -6.93 16.58 8.49
CA SER A 169 -7.15 18.03 8.50
C SER A 169 -6.92 18.71 9.86
N GLN A 170 -6.84 17.96 10.97
CA GLN A 170 -6.78 18.53 12.33
C GLN A 170 -5.35 18.71 12.89
N THR A 171 -4.32 18.13 12.30
CA THR A 171 -2.97 18.10 12.90
C THR A 171 -1.89 18.87 12.13
N GLY A 172 -2.21 19.98 11.49
CA GLY A 172 -1.16 20.81 10.84
C GLY A 172 -0.52 20.13 9.63
N THR A 173 0.70 20.47 9.30
CA THR A 173 1.41 19.98 8.09
C THR A 173 1.22 18.47 7.90
N ASN A 174 0.52 18.09 6.86
CA ASN A 174 0.10 16.73 6.60
C ASN A 174 1.34 15.81 6.38
N ALA A 175 1.65 14.96 7.35
CA ALA A 175 2.79 14.04 7.30
C ALA A 175 2.74 13.13 6.04
N ALA A 176 1.55 12.72 5.62
CA ALA A 176 1.36 11.93 4.40
C ALA A 176 1.76 12.72 3.14
N MET A 177 1.50 14.04 3.10
CA MET A 177 1.90 14.88 1.97
C MET A 177 3.42 15.11 1.92
N ILE A 178 4.07 15.31 3.06
CA ILE A 178 5.54 15.41 3.13
C ILE A 178 6.15 14.09 2.65
N HIS A 179 5.61 12.96 3.09
CA HIS A 179 6.04 11.63 2.67
C HIS A 179 5.85 11.43 1.16
N GLY A 180 4.68 11.77 0.60
CA GLY A 180 4.44 11.73 -0.85
C GLY A 180 5.44 12.58 -1.65
N ILE A 181 5.84 13.76 -1.15
CA ILE A 181 6.89 14.58 -1.76
C ILE A 181 8.23 13.84 -1.74
N GLN A 182 8.58 13.20 -0.63
CA GLN A 182 9.81 12.42 -0.51
C GLN A 182 9.86 11.28 -1.53
N GLN A 183 8.76 10.53 -1.68
CA GLN A 183 8.63 9.44 -2.67
C GLN A 183 8.70 9.94 -4.12
N MET A 184 8.30 11.17 -4.40
CA MET A 184 8.41 11.81 -5.71
C MET A 184 9.76 12.47 -5.96
N THR A 185 10.63 12.60 -4.95
CA THR A 185 11.89 13.33 -5.02
C THR A 185 13.05 12.40 -5.35
N GLY A 186 14.00 12.83 -6.17
CA GLY A 186 15.23 12.10 -6.46
C GLY A 186 15.03 10.90 -7.38
N LYS A 187 15.78 9.83 -7.10
CA LYS A 187 15.75 8.58 -7.86
C LYS A 187 15.02 7.50 -7.10
N VAL A 188 14.26 6.70 -7.83
CA VAL A 188 13.53 5.55 -7.32
C VAL A 188 14.01 4.26 -7.97
N LYS A 189 13.87 3.16 -7.24
CA LYS A 189 14.28 1.84 -7.71
C LYS A 189 13.17 1.21 -8.56
N ILE A 190 13.55 0.65 -9.70
CA ILE A 190 12.70 -0.15 -10.58
C ILE A 190 13.41 -1.45 -10.93
N PHE A 191 12.67 -2.39 -11.51
CA PHE A 191 13.23 -3.58 -12.13
C PHE A 191 13.00 -3.53 -13.63
N GLU A 192 14.09 -3.46 -14.41
CA GLU A 192 14.06 -3.32 -15.87
C GLU A 192 15.15 -4.19 -16.47
N ASP A 193 14.82 -4.91 -17.55
CA ASP A 193 15.73 -5.83 -18.25
C ASP A 193 16.40 -6.87 -17.33
N GLY A 194 15.65 -7.39 -16.34
CA GLY A 194 16.12 -8.42 -15.42
C GLY A 194 17.05 -7.92 -14.31
N GLN A 195 17.13 -6.62 -14.09
CA GLN A 195 17.99 -6.04 -13.05
C GLN A 195 17.36 -4.83 -12.35
N LEU A 196 17.74 -4.66 -11.09
CA LEU A 196 17.37 -3.47 -10.33
C LEU A 196 18.15 -2.24 -10.84
N SER A 197 17.45 -1.15 -11.10
CA SER A 197 18.06 0.10 -11.57
C SER A 197 17.43 1.32 -10.90
N MET A 198 18.17 2.43 -10.85
CA MET A 198 17.73 3.69 -10.28
C MET A 198 17.36 4.66 -11.41
N VAL A 199 16.11 5.09 -11.45
CA VAL A 199 15.62 6.08 -12.43
C VAL A 199 15.11 7.33 -11.72
N GLN A 200 15.04 8.44 -12.45
CA GLN A 200 14.42 9.66 -11.93
C GLN A 200 12.94 9.41 -11.65
N SER A 201 12.47 9.76 -10.46
CA SER A 201 11.05 9.71 -10.13
C SER A 201 10.23 10.53 -11.14
N LEU A 202 8.99 10.12 -11.37
CA LEU A 202 8.11 10.71 -12.38
C LEU A 202 8.63 10.63 -13.84
N LYS A 203 9.59 9.74 -14.14
CA LYS A 203 9.95 9.41 -15.53
C LYS A 203 8.70 8.86 -16.25
N GLU A 204 8.41 9.40 -17.46
CA GLU A 204 7.26 8.96 -18.27
C GLU A 204 7.45 7.53 -18.76
N LEU A 205 6.42 6.71 -18.61
CA LEU A 205 6.29 5.37 -19.14
C LEU A 205 5.02 5.27 -19.99
N LYS A 206 5.07 4.54 -21.11
CA LYS A 206 3.89 4.23 -21.92
C LYS A 206 3.28 2.92 -21.46
N ILE A 207 2.00 2.96 -21.12
CA ILE A 207 1.21 1.82 -20.68
C ILE A 207 0.26 1.42 -21.80
N ASN A 208 0.38 0.18 -22.28
CA ASN A 208 -0.57 -0.41 -23.21
C ASN A 208 -1.56 -1.27 -22.40
N TYR A 209 -2.76 -0.73 -22.15
CA TYR A 209 -3.79 -1.41 -21.37
C TYR A 209 -4.78 -2.11 -22.30
N PRO A 210 -5.07 -3.41 -22.15
CA PRO A 210 -5.99 -4.16 -23.00
C PRO A 210 -7.36 -3.48 -23.08
N GLY A 211 -7.93 -3.36 -24.29
CA GLY A 211 -9.24 -2.73 -24.52
C GLY A 211 -9.28 -1.21 -24.35
N LYS A 212 -8.23 -0.59 -23.83
CA LYS A 212 -8.18 0.86 -23.60
C LYS A 212 -7.16 1.59 -24.48
N GLY A 213 -6.07 0.91 -24.90
CA GLY A 213 -5.02 1.47 -25.74
C GLY A 213 -3.80 1.97 -24.97
N ILE A 214 -3.04 2.91 -25.55
CA ILE A 214 -1.77 3.38 -25.01
C ILE A 214 -1.94 4.69 -24.28
N TYR A 215 -1.52 4.71 -23.02
CA TYR A 215 -1.55 5.87 -22.13
C TYR A 215 -0.15 6.20 -21.62
N LYS A 216 0.02 7.41 -21.13
CA LYS A 216 1.21 7.87 -20.43
C LYS A 216 0.96 7.85 -18.93
N ALA A 217 1.89 7.26 -18.20
CA ALA A 217 1.94 7.28 -16.74
C ALA A 217 3.35 7.68 -16.30
N ASN A 218 3.54 7.90 -15.01
CA ASN A 218 4.82 8.33 -14.47
C ASN A 218 5.30 7.31 -13.43
N ILE A 219 6.55 6.89 -13.54
CA ILE A 219 7.17 5.95 -12.59
C ILE A 219 7.11 6.56 -11.19
N PHE A 220 6.64 5.76 -10.23
CA PHE A 220 6.54 6.12 -8.83
C PHE A 220 7.38 5.16 -7.97
N GLY A 221 7.90 5.65 -6.84
CA GLY A 221 8.84 4.89 -6.01
C GLY A 221 8.15 4.00 -4.98
N HIS A 222 7.32 3.06 -5.43
CA HIS A 222 6.65 2.11 -4.55
C HIS A 222 7.28 0.72 -4.56
N PRO A 223 7.04 -0.09 -3.50
CA PRO A 223 7.66 -1.41 -3.30
C PRO A 223 7.39 -2.44 -4.37
N GLU A 224 6.26 -2.38 -5.10
CA GLU A 224 5.86 -3.37 -6.10
C GLU A 224 6.94 -3.54 -7.18
N ALA A 225 7.66 -2.46 -7.50
CA ALA A 225 8.75 -2.52 -8.46
C ALA A 225 9.89 -3.47 -8.05
N ILE A 226 10.05 -3.73 -6.74
CA ILE A 226 11.10 -4.60 -6.20
C ILE A 226 10.57 -5.91 -5.61
N SER A 227 9.35 -5.93 -5.11
CA SER A 227 8.78 -7.12 -4.47
C SER A 227 8.34 -8.18 -5.48
N PHE A 228 7.78 -7.78 -6.64
CA PHE A 228 7.48 -8.74 -7.71
C PHE A 228 8.71 -9.51 -8.18
N PRO A 229 9.86 -8.90 -8.56
CA PRO A 229 11.04 -9.67 -8.97
C PRO A 229 11.64 -10.50 -7.82
N TYR A 230 11.46 -10.10 -6.57
CA TYR A 230 11.88 -10.90 -5.43
C TYR A 230 11.09 -12.22 -5.34
N HIS A 231 9.77 -12.18 -5.51
CA HIS A 231 8.92 -13.37 -5.46
C HIS A 231 8.87 -14.12 -6.81
N PHE A 232 9.03 -13.41 -7.92
CA PHE A 232 8.95 -13.95 -9.30
C PHE A 232 10.23 -13.64 -10.10
N PRO A 233 11.35 -14.32 -9.83
CA PRO A 233 12.66 -13.96 -10.41
C PRO A 233 12.78 -14.18 -11.93
N LYS A 234 11.75 -14.73 -12.57
CA LYS A 234 11.72 -14.94 -14.04
C LYS A 234 11.16 -13.74 -14.81
N ILE A 235 10.51 -12.79 -14.14
CA ILE A 235 10.06 -11.57 -14.82
C ILE A 235 11.25 -10.72 -15.23
N LYS A 236 11.05 -9.87 -16.23
CA LYS A 236 12.10 -8.98 -16.74
C LYS A 236 11.90 -7.55 -16.30
N ASN A 237 10.65 -7.14 -16.09
CA ASN A 237 10.32 -5.77 -15.74
C ASN A 237 9.24 -5.72 -14.64
N SER A 238 9.42 -4.80 -13.71
CA SER A 238 8.41 -4.46 -12.70
C SER A 238 8.43 -2.96 -12.43
N PHE A 239 7.26 -2.33 -12.53
CA PHE A 239 7.09 -0.90 -12.33
C PHE A 239 5.85 -0.61 -11.49
N ASN A 240 5.95 0.40 -10.62
CA ASN A 240 4.78 1.08 -10.10
C ASN A 240 4.66 2.44 -10.79
N VAL A 241 3.44 2.84 -11.17
CA VAL A 241 3.20 4.08 -11.90
C VAL A 241 1.99 4.84 -11.36
N ALA A 242 2.10 6.16 -11.38
CA ALA A 242 1.00 7.06 -11.12
C ALA A 242 0.55 7.76 -12.41
N HIS A 243 -0.76 8.00 -12.55
CA HIS A 243 -1.34 8.67 -13.72
C HIS A 243 -2.43 9.66 -13.29
N GLY A 244 -3.26 10.16 -14.20
CA GLY A 244 -4.40 11.04 -13.91
C GLY A 244 -4.08 12.54 -13.82
N SER A 245 -2.83 12.93 -13.62
CA SER A 245 -2.42 14.32 -13.58
C SER A 245 -2.35 14.93 -14.98
N LYS A 246 -2.78 16.20 -15.12
CA LYS A 246 -2.58 16.96 -16.35
C LYS A 246 -1.09 17.23 -16.58
N LYS A 247 -0.64 17.33 -17.84
CA LYS A 247 0.78 17.60 -18.15
C LYS A 247 1.32 18.85 -17.47
N ILE A 248 0.51 19.88 -17.31
CA ILE A 248 0.88 21.12 -16.62
C ILE A 248 1.12 20.86 -15.14
N ASP A 249 0.25 20.04 -14.51
CA ASP A 249 0.36 19.73 -13.09
C ASP A 249 1.66 18.96 -12.81
N ILE A 250 2.00 17.98 -13.64
CA ILE A 250 3.27 17.24 -13.52
C ILE A 250 4.49 18.15 -13.71
N PHE A 251 4.42 19.11 -14.61
CA PHE A 251 5.51 20.06 -14.83
C PHE A 251 5.72 20.95 -13.61
N ILE A 252 4.62 21.47 -13.04
CA ILE A 252 4.65 22.27 -11.81
C ILE A 252 5.18 21.45 -10.64
N ILE A 253 4.69 20.22 -10.49
CA ILE A 253 5.17 19.26 -9.49
C ILE A 253 6.68 19.09 -9.61
N LYS A 254 7.21 18.81 -10.80
CA LYS A 254 8.65 18.63 -11.03
C LYS A 254 9.47 19.89 -10.67
N ILE A 255 8.94 21.07 -10.93
CA ILE A 255 9.60 22.34 -10.53
C ILE A 255 9.67 22.45 -9.02
N ILE A 256 8.57 22.20 -8.32
CA ILE A 256 8.51 22.28 -6.85
C ILE A 256 9.46 21.25 -6.22
N LEU A 257 9.46 20.03 -6.72
CA LEU A 257 10.37 18.97 -6.27
C LEU A 257 11.83 19.35 -6.50
N TRP A 258 12.15 19.88 -7.68
CA TRP A 258 13.52 20.35 -7.99
C TRP A 258 13.95 21.49 -7.07
N LEU A 259 13.06 22.43 -6.74
CA LEU A 259 13.36 23.51 -5.79
C LEU A 259 13.61 22.95 -4.38
N SER A 260 12.87 21.94 -3.97
CA SER A 260 13.06 21.24 -2.70
C SER A 260 14.36 20.45 -2.67
N GLU A 261 14.69 19.69 -3.73
CA GLU A 261 15.97 18.96 -3.87
C GLU A 261 17.19 19.88 -3.80
N LYS A 262 17.08 21.08 -4.33
CA LYS A 262 18.13 22.12 -4.28
C LYS A 262 18.17 22.90 -2.96
N ASN A 263 17.32 22.53 -1.98
CA ASN A 263 17.16 23.27 -0.72
C ASN A 263 16.82 24.76 -0.90
N ILE A 264 16.20 25.14 -2.03
CA ILE A 264 15.72 26.50 -2.28
C ILE A 264 14.43 26.75 -1.49
N ILE A 265 13.59 25.73 -1.36
CA ILE A 265 12.42 25.70 -0.49
C ILE A 265 12.52 24.49 0.45
N SER A 266 11.98 24.60 1.67
CA SER A 266 11.88 23.47 2.58
C SER A 266 10.81 22.48 2.11
N GLN A 267 10.89 21.21 2.57
CA GLN A 267 9.88 20.20 2.29
C GLN A 267 8.49 20.62 2.80
N ASP A 268 8.40 21.27 3.96
CA ASP A 268 7.16 21.85 4.49
C ASP A 268 6.58 22.92 3.55
N LYS A 269 7.42 23.78 2.99
CA LYS A 269 6.99 24.77 2.00
C LYS A 269 6.50 24.10 0.72
N ALA A 270 7.18 23.06 0.25
CA ALA A 270 6.74 22.28 -0.88
C ALA A 270 5.36 21.63 -0.60
N ALA A 271 5.20 21.01 0.57
CA ALA A 271 3.92 20.42 1.00
C ALA A 271 2.78 21.44 1.04
N ASN A 272 3.03 22.64 1.58
CA ASN A 272 2.03 23.70 1.61
C ASN A 272 1.65 24.21 0.20
N ILE A 273 2.61 24.28 -0.73
CA ILE A 273 2.33 24.64 -2.13
C ILE A 273 1.49 23.56 -2.81
N PHE A 274 1.79 22.26 -2.57
CA PHE A 274 0.98 21.16 -3.08
C PHE A 274 -0.44 21.21 -2.54
N HIS A 275 -0.61 21.37 -1.24
CA HIS A 275 -1.93 21.49 -0.61
C HIS A 275 -2.72 22.67 -1.20
N TRP A 276 -2.07 23.83 -1.38
CA TRP A 276 -2.71 24.97 -2.02
C TRP A 276 -3.10 24.67 -3.47
N LEU A 277 -2.24 24.01 -4.26
CA LEU A 277 -2.56 23.60 -5.62
C LEU A 277 -3.77 22.65 -5.66
N GLU A 278 -3.84 21.68 -4.78
CA GLU A 278 -4.98 20.76 -4.65
C GLU A 278 -6.26 21.52 -4.37
N THR A 279 -6.26 22.47 -3.41
CA THR A 279 -7.44 23.26 -3.09
C THR A 279 -7.91 24.16 -4.24
N GLN A 280 -7.01 24.63 -5.11
CA GLN A 280 -7.35 25.42 -6.29
C GLN A 280 -7.84 24.55 -7.48
N THR A 281 -7.39 23.30 -7.55
CA THR A 281 -7.75 22.36 -8.63
C THR A 281 -8.99 21.54 -8.34
N ASN A 282 -9.57 21.62 -7.14
CA ASN A 282 -10.84 20.98 -6.74
C ASN A 282 -12.06 21.55 -7.49
N ARG A 283 -11.93 21.71 -8.81
CA ARG A 283 -13.08 21.76 -9.70
C ARG A 283 -13.38 20.32 -10.11
N PRO A 284 -14.64 19.84 -9.94
CA PRO A 284 -15.01 18.54 -10.43
C PRO A 284 -14.58 18.46 -11.90
N SER A 285 -13.58 17.65 -12.19
CA SER A 285 -13.20 17.34 -13.55
C SER A 285 -14.36 16.54 -14.13
N PHE A 286 -15.19 17.18 -14.94
CA PHE A 286 -16.15 16.52 -15.83
C PHE A 286 -15.42 15.76 -16.96
N SER A 287 -14.26 15.19 -16.68
CA SER A 287 -13.63 14.23 -17.55
C SER A 287 -14.44 12.94 -17.44
N SER A 288 -15.05 12.55 -18.53
CA SER A 288 -15.81 11.30 -18.62
C SER A 288 -14.94 10.16 -18.05
N LYS A 289 -15.32 9.63 -16.90
CA LYS A 289 -14.66 8.51 -16.18
C LYS A 289 -14.50 7.23 -17.03
N LYS A 290 -14.92 7.23 -18.30
CA LYS A 290 -14.88 6.09 -19.23
C LYS A 290 -13.67 6.05 -20.18
N ALA A 291 -12.88 7.12 -20.30
CA ALA A 291 -11.79 7.20 -21.29
C ALA A 291 -10.45 7.43 -20.58
N GLY A 292 -9.85 6.38 -20.01
CA GLY A 292 -8.56 6.47 -19.33
C GLY A 292 -8.13 5.13 -18.74
N LEU A 293 -6.96 5.11 -18.13
CA LEU A 293 -6.54 4.01 -17.27
C LEU A 293 -7.48 3.91 -16.06
N PRO A 294 -7.71 2.71 -15.49
CA PRO A 294 -8.47 2.56 -14.26
C PRO A 294 -7.84 3.32 -13.09
N ALA A 295 -8.66 3.70 -12.09
CA ALA A 295 -8.19 4.41 -10.91
C ALA A 295 -7.13 3.63 -10.12
N ILE A 296 -7.24 2.29 -10.10
CA ILE A 296 -6.28 1.37 -9.51
C ILE A 296 -6.26 0.10 -10.35
N TYR A 297 -5.08 -0.45 -10.62
CA TYR A 297 -4.96 -1.65 -11.46
C TYR A 297 -3.66 -2.42 -11.25
N GLY A 298 -3.72 -3.72 -11.60
CA GLY A 298 -2.59 -4.56 -11.94
C GLY A 298 -2.59 -4.87 -13.43
N LEU A 299 -1.42 -4.90 -14.06
CA LEU A 299 -1.25 -5.16 -15.49
C LEU A 299 -0.07 -6.10 -15.69
N ALA A 300 -0.26 -7.17 -16.43
CA ALA A 300 0.79 -8.10 -16.83
C ALA A 300 0.92 -8.20 -18.35
N HIS A 301 2.15 -8.28 -18.81
CA HIS A 301 2.49 -8.60 -20.22
C HIS A 301 3.33 -9.86 -20.26
N GLY A 302 3.08 -10.71 -21.24
CA GLY A 302 3.78 -11.97 -21.38
C GLY A 302 3.30 -12.78 -22.58
N ILE A 303 3.17 -14.10 -22.40
CA ILE A 303 2.75 -15.03 -23.45
C ILE A 303 1.49 -15.78 -23.00
N LYS A 304 0.54 -15.92 -23.90
CA LYS A 304 -0.63 -16.82 -23.78
C LYS A 304 -0.80 -17.60 -25.07
N ASN A 305 -0.87 -18.94 -24.96
CA ASN A 305 -1.01 -19.85 -26.12
C ASN A 305 0.04 -19.59 -27.22
N GLY A 306 1.30 -19.31 -26.80
CA GLY A 306 2.42 -19.05 -27.71
C GLY A 306 2.44 -17.66 -28.38
N SER A 307 1.51 -16.77 -28.07
CA SER A 307 1.42 -15.40 -28.60
C SER A 307 1.61 -14.36 -27.52
N ALA A 308 2.13 -13.18 -27.92
CA ALA A 308 2.24 -12.04 -27.02
C ALA A 308 0.86 -11.61 -26.50
N ALA A 309 0.73 -11.46 -25.21
CA ALA A 309 -0.53 -11.20 -24.54
C ALA A 309 -0.39 -10.19 -23.41
N SER A 310 -1.51 -9.55 -23.06
CA SER A 310 -1.58 -8.60 -21.97
C SER A 310 -2.88 -8.79 -21.20
N VAL A 311 -2.82 -8.67 -19.88
CA VAL A 311 -3.97 -8.75 -18.98
C VAL A 311 -3.96 -7.57 -18.04
N GLY A 312 -5.07 -6.84 -18.00
CA GLY A 312 -5.30 -5.75 -17.04
C GLY A 312 -6.43 -6.10 -16.08
N VAL A 313 -6.21 -5.88 -14.79
CA VAL A 313 -7.16 -6.17 -13.71
C VAL A 313 -7.44 -4.92 -12.90
N THR A 314 -8.72 -4.64 -12.66
CA THR A 314 -9.19 -3.52 -11.85
C THR A 314 -10.51 -3.88 -11.16
N PHE A 315 -11.02 -3.05 -10.27
CA PHE A 315 -12.38 -3.21 -9.74
C PHE A 315 -13.43 -3.06 -10.83
N SER A 316 -14.57 -3.70 -10.65
CA SER A 316 -15.67 -3.61 -11.60
C SER A 316 -16.15 -2.16 -11.76
N ALA A 317 -16.69 -1.83 -12.95
CA ALA A 317 -17.13 -0.47 -13.25
C ALA A 317 -18.21 0.05 -12.30
N ASN A 318 -19.07 -0.84 -11.77
CA ASN A 318 -20.12 -0.49 -10.81
C ASN A 318 -19.52 -0.08 -9.45
N ASN A 319 -18.36 -0.59 -9.11
CA ASN A 319 -17.64 -0.27 -7.87
C ASN A 319 -16.87 1.06 -7.95
N LEU A 320 -16.58 1.57 -9.16
CA LEU A 320 -15.82 2.80 -9.36
C LEU A 320 -16.59 4.08 -9.00
N GLU A 321 -17.88 3.98 -8.74
CA GLU A 321 -18.72 5.13 -8.32
C GLU A 321 -18.63 5.37 -6.80
N LYS A 322 -18.17 4.40 -6.02
CA LYS A 322 -18.00 4.56 -4.58
C LYS A 322 -16.73 5.36 -4.31
N GLU A 323 -16.87 6.48 -3.64
CA GLU A 323 -15.74 7.25 -3.13
C GLU A 323 -15.21 6.54 -1.86
N VAL A 324 -13.99 6.05 -1.92
CA VAL A 324 -13.26 5.44 -0.81
C VAL A 324 -12.18 6.42 -0.39
N SER A 325 -12.10 6.73 0.90
CA SER A 325 -11.04 7.58 1.43
C SER A 325 -9.69 6.84 1.40
N MET A 326 -8.59 7.59 1.42
CA MET A 326 -7.25 7.00 1.52
C MET A 326 -7.09 6.16 2.80
N GLY A 327 -7.75 6.56 3.89
CA GLY A 327 -7.76 5.79 5.14
C GLY A 327 -8.39 4.42 5.00
N GLU A 328 -9.58 4.35 4.37
CA GLU A 328 -10.28 3.10 4.07
C GLU A 328 -9.47 2.24 3.09
N ALA A 329 -9.08 2.83 1.95
CA ALA A 329 -8.32 2.12 0.92
C ALA A 329 -7.01 1.50 1.44
N THR A 330 -6.43 2.06 2.51
CA THR A 330 -5.16 1.57 3.09
C THR A 330 -5.40 0.73 4.35
N GLY A 331 -6.30 1.13 5.24
CA GLY A 331 -6.53 0.45 6.51
C GLY A 331 -7.34 -0.84 6.40
N HIS A 332 -8.32 -0.88 5.50
CA HIS A 332 -9.17 -2.06 5.31
C HIS A 332 -8.42 -3.27 4.74
N PRO A 333 -7.52 -3.15 3.74
CA PRO A 333 -6.67 -4.27 3.32
C PRO A 333 -5.83 -4.86 4.46
N LEU A 334 -5.27 -4.01 5.32
CA LEU A 334 -4.52 -4.46 6.49
C LEU A 334 -5.41 -5.27 7.45
N ALA A 335 -6.63 -4.79 7.72
CA ALA A 335 -7.62 -5.50 8.55
C ALA A 335 -8.02 -6.85 7.93
N LEU A 336 -8.16 -6.91 6.60
CA LEU A 336 -8.47 -8.16 5.89
C LEU A 336 -7.32 -9.16 5.94
N GLY A 337 -6.07 -8.70 5.90
CA GLY A 337 -4.91 -9.55 6.16
C GLY A 337 -5.03 -10.26 7.51
N LEU A 338 -5.39 -9.52 8.57
CA LEU A 338 -5.66 -10.09 9.87
C LEU A 338 -6.86 -11.07 9.85
N LYS A 339 -7.96 -10.73 9.18
CA LYS A 339 -9.13 -11.63 9.04
C LYS A 339 -8.73 -12.97 8.42
N LEU A 340 -7.97 -12.94 7.33
CA LEU A 340 -7.49 -14.16 6.67
C LEU A 340 -6.51 -14.95 7.56
N PHE A 341 -5.68 -14.26 8.33
CA PHE A 341 -4.79 -14.89 9.30
C PHE A 341 -5.59 -15.61 10.41
N LEU A 342 -6.59 -14.96 10.99
CA LEU A 342 -7.47 -15.53 12.01
C LEU A 342 -8.23 -16.75 11.50
N GLN A 343 -8.58 -16.78 10.21
CA GLN A 343 -9.21 -17.92 9.55
C GLN A 343 -8.22 -19.06 9.21
N GLY A 344 -6.93 -18.92 9.54
CA GLY A 344 -5.89 -19.91 9.24
C GLY A 344 -5.52 -20.01 7.76
N LYS A 345 -5.95 -19.03 6.93
CA LYS A 345 -5.63 -18.97 5.49
C LYS A 345 -4.21 -18.47 5.23
N ILE A 346 -3.68 -17.66 6.13
CA ILE A 346 -2.27 -17.24 6.15
C ILE A 346 -1.55 -18.10 7.18
N ASN A 347 -0.78 -19.07 6.73
CA ASN A 347 -0.17 -20.10 7.59
C ASN A 347 1.30 -20.40 7.28
N LYS A 348 1.97 -19.57 6.47
CA LYS A 348 3.39 -19.71 6.15
C LYS A 348 4.20 -18.74 6.98
N SER A 349 5.30 -19.23 7.57
CA SER A 349 6.28 -18.38 8.24
C SER A 349 7.25 -17.76 7.26
N GLY A 350 7.67 -16.53 7.52
CA GLY A 350 8.56 -15.74 6.67
C GLY A 350 8.13 -14.29 6.55
N VAL A 351 8.82 -13.53 5.69
CA VAL A 351 8.46 -12.15 5.32
C VAL A 351 7.99 -12.13 3.87
N PHE A 352 6.79 -11.64 3.64
CA PHE A 352 6.12 -11.65 2.34
C PHE A 352 5.57 -10.27 1.98
N ALA A 353 5.75 -9.85 0.73
CA ALA A 353 4.88 -8.85 0.13
C ALA A 353 3.53 -9.51 -0.22
N PRO A 354 2.46 -8.75 -0.50
CA PRO A 354 1.12 -9.31 -0.70
C PRO A 354 1.05 -10.38 -1.80
N GLU A 355 1.83 -10.23 -2.87
CA GLU A 355 1.94 -11.19 -3.98
C GLU A 355 2.81 -12.42 -3.66
N GLY A 356 3.38 -12.50 -2.47
CA GLY A 356 4.30 -13.58 -2.06
C GLY A 356 3.69 -14.97 -1.89
N GLY A 357 2.44 -15.18 -2.34
CA GLY A 357 1.76 -16.48 -2.35
C GLY A 357 1.32 -16.95 -0.96
N VAL A 358 1.02 -16.01 -0.07
CA VAL A 358 0.46 -16.27 1.27
C VAL A 358 -0.98 -15.77 1.39
N ILE A 359 -1.41 -14.89 0.50
CA ILE A 359 -2.78 -14.39 0.40
C ILE A 359 -3.42 -15.01 -0.85
N ASP A 360 -4.53 -15.69 -0.66
CA ASP A 360 -5.40 -16.13 -1.76
C ASP A 360 -6.17 -14.91 -2.30
N THR A 361 -6.04 -14.64 -3.60
CA THR A 361 -6.60 -13.45 -4.22
C THR A 361 -8.12 -13.47 -4.27
N GLU A 362 -8.74 -14.62 -4.50
CA GLU A 362 -10.20 -14.77 -4.53
C GLU A 362 -10.80 -14.53 -3.15
N ASP A 363 -10.24 -15.16 -2.12
CA ASP A 363 -10.63 -14.96 -0.74
C ASP A 363 -10.49 -13.50 -0.30
N PHE A 364 -9.38 -12.86 -0.69
CA PHE A 364 -9.11 -11.47 -0.34
C PHE A 364 -10.11 -10.51 -1.00
N PHE A 365 -10.29 -10.59 -2.32
CA PHE A 365 -11.18 -9.67 -3.03
C PHE A 365 -12.65 -9.90 -2.69
N LYS A 366 -13.05 -11.14 -2.39
CA LYS A 366 -14.38 -11.43 -1.85
C LYS A 366 -14.59 -10.73 -0.49
N ALA A 367 -13.67 -10.92 0.45
CA ALA A 367 -13.75 -10.28 1.76
C ALA A 367 -13.66 -8.74 1.69
N TYR A 368 -12.90 -8.20 0.71
CA TYR A 368 -12.84 -6.77 0.45
C TYR A 368 -14.18 -6.23 -0.06
N ALA A 369 -14.81 -6.92 -1.01
CA ALA A 369 -16.12 -6.55 -1.52
C ALA A 369 -17.19 -6.56 -0.41
N GLU A 370 -17.20 -7.59 0.45
CA GLU A 370 -18.07 -7.67 1.62
C GLU A 370 -17.88 -6.47 2.57
N LEU A 371 -16.63 -6.17 2.93
CA LEU A 371 -16.30 -5.09 3.88
C LEU A 371 -16.70 -3.71 3.32
N GLU A 372 -16.43 -3.48 2.04
CA GLU A 372 -16.71 -2.22 1.38
C GLU A 372 -18.15 -2.11 0.88
N GLY A 373 -18.97 -3.17 0.95
CA GLY A 373 -20.30 -3.20 0.36
C GLY A 373 -20.27 -2.99 -1.16
N LEU A 374 -19.30 -3.59 -1.82
CA LEU A 374 -19.09 -3.57 -3.26
C LEU A 374 -19.75 -4.79 -3.91
N GLU A 375 -19.99 -4.73 -5.21
CA GLU A 375 -20.28 -5.94 -5.99
C GLU A 375 -19.03 -6.81 -6.05
N GLU A 376 -19.21 -8.13 -5.88
CA GLU A 376 -18.11 -9.09 -6.01
C GLU A 376 -17.54 -9.10 -7.43
N GLY A 377 -16.22 -9.27 -7.51
CA GLY A 377 -15.50 -9.49 -8.75
C GLY A 377 -14.61 -8.33 -9.20
N LEU A 378 -13.72 -8.70 -10.08
CA LEU A 378 -12.76 -7.81 -10.74
C LEU A 378 -13.06 -7.77 -12.23
N ASP A 379 -12.86 -6.60 -12.85
CA ASP A 379 -12.86 -6.46 -14.30
C ASP A 379 -11.50 -6.92 -14.83
N ILE A 380 -11.48 -8.01 -15.61
CA ILE A 380 -10.30 -8.57 -16.25
C ILE A 380 -10.38 -8.31 -17.75
N SER A 381 -9.49 -7.47 -18.25
CA SER A 381 -9.35 -7.14 -19.67
C SER A 381 -8.21 -7.95 -20.28
N ARG A 382 -8.51 -8.77 -21.28
CA ARG A 382 -7.55 -9.66 -21.94
C ARG A 382 -7.32 -9.25 -23.40
N SER A 383 -6.07 -9.15 -23.85
CA SER A 383 -5.76 -8.71 -25.21
C SER A 383 -6.20 -9.69 -26.31
N TRP A 384 -6.49 -10.94 -25.99
CA TRP A 384 -6.97 -11.97 -26.93
C TRP A 384 -8.50 -12.06 -27.01
N GLU A 385 -9.21 -11.28 -26.24
CA GLU A 385 -10.68 -11.21 -26.26
C GLU A 385 -11.21 -9.93 -26.93
N ILE A 386 -10.31 -9.14 -27.53
CA ILE A 386 -10.61 -7.82 -28.12
C ILE A 386 -10.66 -7.92 -29.65
#